data_d6ca7993ac5e0a53352254f3d0d0aafa
#
_entry.id   d6ca7993ac5e0a53352254f3d0d0aafa
#
_cell.length_a   1.000
_cell.length_b   1.000
_cell.length_c   1.000
_cell.angle_alpha   90.00
_cell.angle_beta   90.00
_cell.angle_gamma   90.00
#
_symmetry.space_group_name_H-M   'P 1'
#
loop_
_entity.id
_entity.type
_entity.pdbx_description
1 polymer ?
#
loop_
_entity_poly.entity_id
_entity_poly.type
_entity_poly.pdbx_seq_one_letter_code
_entity_poly.pdbx_strand_id
1 'polypeptide(L)'
;MSEYTLDDVAVVMGTYNEAAAVGTVLSDIADVTDGRADVVCVDSSDDRTPEIARDHGATVIEQPPMGYGHAVREAVLTPERPVIVTTDCDDTYPMEKLPEFLTRINEGYDVVSGDRLYYGADAMPAFNRFGNAVFAAVASVLTGERVHDTTTG
;
A
#
# COMPACT_ATOMS: atom_id res chain seq x y z
N MET A 1 -25.14 -2.14 7.82
CA MET A 1 -23.92 -1.35 8.05
C MET A 1 -23.88 -0.31 6.95
N SER A 2 -23.47 0.93 7.23
CA SER A 2 -23.25 1.93 6.19
C SER A 2 -22.09 1.48 5.29
N GLU A 3 -22.23 1.65 4.00
CA GLU A 3 -21.19 1.35 3.01
C GLU A 3 -20.05 2.37 3.17
N TYR A 4 -18.81 1.91 3.17
CA TYR A 4 -17.63 2.79 3.19
C TYR A 4 -17.47 3.49 1.84
N THR A 5 -17.04 4.73 1.89
CA THR A 5 -16.78 5.61 0.74
C THR A 5 -15.30 6.00 0.70
N LEU A 6 -14.88 6.73 -0.32
CA LEU A 6 -13.52 7.24 -0.39
C LEU A 6 -13.15 8.20 0.76
N ASP A 7 -14.14 8.86 1.37
CA ASP A 7 -13.92 9.70 2.56
C ASP A 7 -13.57 8.87 3.82
N ASP A 8 -13.81 7.57 3.78
CA ASP A 8 -13.50 6.65 4.88
C ASP A 8 -12.13 5.98 4.73
N VAL A 9 -11.38 6.33 3.67
CA VAL A 9 -10.10 5.70 3.29
C VAL A 9 -8.92 6.56 3.74
N ALA A 10 -7.89 5.91 4.28
CA ALA A 10 -6.54 6.45 4.35
C ALA A 10 -5.58 5.56 3.56
N VAL A 11 -4.81 6.16 2.65
CA VAL A 11 -3.70 5.51 1.95
C VAL A 11 -2.41 5.81 2.70
N VAL A 12 -1.68 4.77 3.08
CA VAL A 12 -0.51 4.92 3.95
C VAL A 12 0.71 4.22 3.37
N MET A 13 1.89 4.82 3.55
CA MET A 13 3.13 4.28 3.02
C MET A 13 4.33 4.66 3.89
N GLY A 14 5.36 3.80 3.89
CA GLY A 14 6.69 4.15 4.36
C GLY A 14 7.51 4.67 3.19
N THR A 15 8.23 5.78 3.36
CA THR A 15 9.05 6.39 2.30
C THR A 15 10.52 6.50 2.70
N TYR A 16 11.41 6.23 1.75
CA TYR A 16 12.86 6.37 1.95
C TYR A 16 13.57 6.66 0.61
N ASN A 17 13.94 7.91 0.38
CA ASN A 17 14.66 8.39 -0.82
C ASN A 17 13.92 8.12 -2.14
N GLU A 18 12.62 8.43 -2.16
CA GLU A 18 11.71 8.24 -3.31
C GLU A 18 11.34 9.56 -4.02
N ALA A 19 12.22 10.57 -3.98
CA ALA A 19 11.95 11.88 -4.57
C ALA A 19 11.59 11.83 -6.07
N ALA A 20 12.02 10.78 -6.79
CA ALA A 20 11.70 10.60 -8.20
C ALA A 20 10.29 10.05 -8.45
N ALA A 21 9.72 9.29 -7.51
CA ALA A 21 8.46 8.57 -7.69
C ALA A 21 7.30 9.15 -6.85
N VAL A 22 7.58 9.68 -5.66
CA VAL A 22 6.56 10.08 -4.69
C VAL A 22 5.51 11.03 -5.26
N GLY A 23 5.90 12.00 -6.07
CA GLY A 23 4.96 12.96 -6.68
C GLY A 23 3.98 12.29 -7.65
N THR A 24 4.45 11.31 -8.46
CA THR A 24 3.59 10.54 -9.37
C THR A 24 2.60 9.69 -8.58
N VAL A 25 3.08 8.91 -7.61
CA VAL A 25 2.23 8.04 -6.79
C VAL A 25 1.14 8.83 -6.06
N LEU A 26 1.49 9.99 -5.47
CA LEU A 26 0.52 10.83 -4.79
C LEU A 26 -0.49 11.48 -5.74
N SER A 27 -0.08 11.84 -6.95
CA SER A 27 -0.99 12.34 -7.98
C SER A 27 -1.97 11.26 -8.41
N ASP A 28 -1.51 10.02 -8.63
CA ASP A 28 -2.36 8.90 -9.01
C ASP A 28 -3.37 8.55 -7.90
N ILE A 29 -2.94 8.60 -6.63
CA ILE A 29 -3.85 8.43 -5.49
C ILE A 29 -4.91 9.54 -5.48
N ALA A 30 -4.51 10.79 -5.66
CA ALA A 30 -5.45 11.91 -5.69
C ALA A 30 -6.46 11.77 -6.84
N ASP A 31 -6.01 11.36 -8.02
CA ASP A 31 -6.86 11.17 -9.21
C ASP A 31 -7.91 10.07 -8.98
N VAL A 32 -7.50 8.89 -8.45
CA VAL A 32 -8.44 7.77 -8.26
C VAL A 32 -9.36 7.94 -7.06
N THR A 33 -9.02 8.83 -6.13
CA THR A 33 -9.83 9.11 -4.94
C THR A 33 -10.59 10.42 -5.01
N ASP A 34 -10.49 11.15 -6.11
CA ASP A 34 -11.00 12.54 -6.23
C ASP A 34 -10.47 13.46 -5.10
N GLY A 35 -9.27 13.19 -4.59
CA GLY A 35 -8.67 13.86 -3.46
C GLY A 35 -9.40 13.68 -2.11
N ARG A 36 -10.25 12.67 -1.98
CA ARG A 36 -11.11 12.43 -0.81
C ARG A 36 -10.46 11.55 0.25
N ALA A 37 -9.52 10.69 -0.13
CA ALA A 37 -8.78 9.86 0.82
C ALA A 37 -7.72 10.68 1.55
N ASP A 38 -7.50 10.37 2.84
CA ASP A 38 -6.33 10.88 3.54
C ASP A 38 -5.08 10.14 3.04
N VAL A 39 -3.94 10.84 2.97
CA VAL A 39 -2.66 10.21 2.63
C VAL A 39 -1.65 10.48 3.73
N VAL A 40 -0.99 9.40 4.20
CA VAL A 40 0.03 9.47 5.25
C VAL A 40 1.32 8.82 4.76
N CYS A 41 2.41 9.59 4.78
CA CYS A 41 3.76 9.12 4.51
C CYS A 41 4.58 9.12 5.80
N VAL A 42 5.11 7.97 6.19
CA VAL A 42 6.10 7.89 7.28
C VAL A 42 7.49 7.84 6.64
N ASP A 43 8.19 8.95 6.75
CA ASP A 43 9.40 9.23 5.98
C ASP A 43 10.68 9.14 6.82
N SER A 44 11.73 8.58 6.23
CA SER A 44 13.07 8.51 6.80
C SER A 44 14.14 8.95 5.79
N SER A 45 13.74 9.72 4.79
CA SER A 45 14.61 10.16 3.69
C SER A 45 15.61 11.24 4.12
N ASP A 46 16.70 11.32 3.39
CA ASP A 46 17.65 12.43 3.43
C ASP A 46 17.65 13.26 2.13
N ASP A 47 16.73 12.98 1.20
CA ASP A 47 16.48 13.73 -0.01
C ASP A 47 15.21 14.59 0.08
N ARG A 48 14.67 15.04 -1.06
CA ARG A 48 13.48 15.90 -1.13
C ARG A 48 12.14 15.16 -1.04
N THR A 49 12.13 13.86 -0.74
CA THR A 49 10.89 13.07 -0.65
C THR A 49 9.85 13.72 0.27
N PRO A 50 10.16 14.10 1.54
CA PRO A 50 9.16 14.63 2.44
C PRO A 50 8.59 15.98 1.99
N GLU A 51 9.41 16.83 1.35
CA GLU A 51 8.94 18.12 0.81
C GLU A 51 7.95 17.90 -0.34
N ILE A 52 8.32 17.01 -1.29
CA ILE A 52 7.45 16.69 -2.43
C ILE A 52 6.14 16.07 -1.95
N ALA A 53 6.18 15.18 -0.96
CA ALA A 53 4.98 14.58 -0.42
C ALA A 53 4.03 15.62 0.21
N ARG A 54 4.56 16.59 0.97
CA ARG A 54 3.76 17.68 1.53
C ARG A 54 3.17 18.58 0.45
N ASP A 55 3.93 18.89 -0.59
CA ASP A 55 3.46 19.71 -1.72
C ASP A 55 2.27 19.05 -2.47
N HIS A 56 2.16 17.72 -2.41
CA HIS A 56 1.02 16.95 -2.94
C HIS A 56 -0.09 16.70 -1.90
N GLY A 57 -0.02 17.34 -0.73
CA GLY A 57 -1.09 17.29 0.27
C GLY A 57 -1.03 16.10 1.24
N ALA A 58 0.02 15.28 1.20
CA ALA A 58 0.17 14.19 2.15
C ALA A 58 0.54 14.70 3.56
N THR A 59 0.04 14.03 4.58
CA THR A 59 0.53 14.16 5.94
C THR A 59 1.85 13.39 6.04
N VAL A 60 2.94 14.09 6.36
CA VAL A 60 4.27 13.51 6.46
C VAL A 60 4.76 13.47 7.89
N ILE A 61 5.09 12.26 8.36
CA ILE A 61 5.71 12.00 9.66
C ILE A 61 7.16 11.66 9.43
N GLU A 62 8.06 12.56 9.78
CA GLU A 62 9.49 12.31 9.67
C GLU A 62 9.99 11.56 10.90
N GLN A 63 10.77 10.50 10.69
CA GLN A 63 11.40 9.71 11.75
C GLN A 63 12.82 9.27 11.35
N PRO A 64 13.69 8.94 12.32
CA PRO A 64 14.95 8.29 12.02
C PRO A 64 14.73 6.95 11.31
N PRO A 65 15.66 6.47 10.46
CA PRO A 65 15.53 5.19 9.76
C PRO A 65 15.60 4.02 10.75
N MET A 66 14.44 3.49 11.13
CA MET A 66 14.28 2.34 12.03
C MET A 66 13.85 1.06 11.29
N GLY A 67 13.89 1.09 9.95
CA GLY A 67 13.51 -0.01 9.08
C GLY A 67 12.06 0.06 8.58
N TYR A 68 11.82 -0.59 7.42
CA TYR A 68 10.56 -0.57 6.69
C TYR A 68 9.36 -0.98 7.55
N GLY A 69 9.46 -2.10 8.28
CA GLY A 69 8.34 -2.57 9.11
C GLY A 69 7.94 -1.60 10.23
N HIS A 70 8.88 -0.79 10.73
CA HIS A 70 8.56 0.26 11.71
C HIS A 70 7.80 1.40 11.03
N ALA A 71 8.24 1.83 9.86
CA ALA A 71 7.57 2.90 9.11
C ALA A 71 6.14 2.50 8.72
N VAL A 72 5.94 1.30 8.18
CA VAL A 72 4.60 0.79 7.82
C VAL A 72 3.71 0.66 9.05
N ARG A 73 4.23 0.14 10.17
CA ARG A 73 3.45 0.05 11.41
C ARG A 73 2.96 1.43 11.88
N GLU A 74 3.84 2.43 11.88
CA GLU A 74 3.49 3.79 12.26
C GLU A 74 2.46 4.38 11.28
N ALA A 75 2.66 4.17 9.98
CA ALA A 75 1.76 4.63 8.93
C ALA A 75 0.34 4.06 9.09
N VAL A 76 0.21 2.77 9.40
CA VAL A 76 -1.09 2.11 9.60
C VAL A 76 -1.80 2.59 10.87
N LEU A 77 -1.06 2.93 11.93
CA LEU A 77 -1.63 3.33 13.23
C LEU A 77 -1.96 4.82 13.35
N THR A 78 -1.50 5.63 12.41
CA THR A 78 -1.65 7.09 12.47
C THR A 78 -3.05 7.59 12.07
N PRO A 79 -3.67 7.16 10.97
CA PRO A 79 -4.96 7.70 10.57
C PRO A 79 -6.11 7.14 11.41
N GLU A 80 -7.15 7.98 11.57
CA GLU A 80 -8.40 7.59 12.26
C GLU A 80 -9.49 7.13 11.27
N ARG A 81 -9.10 6.75 10.04
CA ARG A 81 -10.05 6.26 9.03
C ARG A 81 -10.33 4.77 9.22
N PRO A 82 -11.58 4.32 8.99
CA PRO A 82 -11.94 2.91 9.18
C PRO A 82 -11.35 1.97 8.12
N VAL A 83 -10.97 2.47 6.95
CA VAL A 83 -10.36 1.69 5.87
C VAL A 83 -8.94 2.17 5.64
N ILE A 84 -7.96 1.29 5.83
CA ILE A 84 -6.54 1.57 5.62
C ILE A 84 -6.07 0.81 4.38
N VAL A 85 -5.46 1.55 3.45
CA VAL A 85 -4.81 0.99 2.25
C VAL A 85 -3.31 1.19 2.38
N THR A 86 -2.54 0.10 2.39
CA THR A 86 -1.08 0.16 2.36
C THR A 86 -0.58 0.09 0.93
N THR A 87 0.42 0.89 0.59
CA THR A 87 1.11 0.85 -0.70
C THR A 87 2.58 1.19 -0.53
N ASP A 88 3.41 0.80 -1.51
CA ASP A 88 4.78 1.29 -1.61
C ASP A 88 4.82 2.59 -2.43
N CYS A 89 5.92 3.33 -2.35
CA CYS A 89 6.10 4.64 -2.98
C CYS A 89 7.01 4.58 -4.23
N ASP A 90 7.09 3.43 -4.90
CA ASP A 90 8.02 3.16 -6.00
C ASP A 90 7.34 3.11 -7.40
N ASP A 91 6.08 3.54 -7.48
CA ASP A 91 5.25 3.53 -8.70
C ASP A 91 5.05 2.13 -9.32
N THR A 92 5.10 1.08 -8.50
CA THR A 92 4.89 -0.30 -8.99
C THR A 92 3.47 -0.82 -8.79
N TYR A 93 2.64 -0.15 -7.98
CA TYR A 93 1.27 -0.55 -7.69
C TYR A 93 0.24 0.23 -8.51
N PRO A 94 -0.72 -0.47 -9.15
CA PRO A 94 -1.78 0.16 -9.95
C PRO A 94 -2.82 0.81 -9.03
N MET A 95 -2.69 2.10 -8.72
CA MET A 95 -3.61 2.84 -7.84
C MET A 95 -5.04 2.85 -8.35
N GLU A 96 -5.28 2.70 -9.66
CA GLU A 96 -6.61 2.57 -10.25
C GLU A 96 -7.42 1.37 -9.72
N LYS A 97 -6.78 0.43 -9.00
CA LYS A 97 -7.44 -0.71 -8.35
C LYS A 97 -8.02 -0.40 -6.97
N LEU A 98 -7.70 0.74 -6.38
CA LEU A 98 -8.17 1.11 -5.04
C LEU A 98 -9.71 1.09 -4.92
N PRO A 99 -10.51 1.60 -5.86
CA PRO A 99 -11.97 1.51 -5.79
C PRO A 99 -12.50 0.06 -5.81
N GLU A 100 -11.80 -0.86 -6.51
CA GLU A 100 -12.14 -2.27 -6.51
C GLU A 100 -11.90 -2.91 -5.13
N PHE A 101 -10.81 -2.55 -4.45
CA PHE A 101 -10.52 -3.00 -3.09
C PHE A 101 -11.58 -2.51 -2.11
N LEU A 102 -11.99 -1.25 -2.20
CA LEU A 102 -13.06 -0.70 -1.37
C LEU A 102 -14.39 -1.43 -1.60
N THR A 103 -14.70 -1.81 -2.84
CA THR A 103 -15.87 -2.62 -3.15
C THR A 103 -15.84 -3.96 -2.41
N ARG A 104 -14.69 -4.65 -2.37
CA ARG A 104 -14.54 -5.91 -1.64
C ARG A 104 -14.69 -5.74 -0.13
N ILE A 105 -14.15 -4.67 0.44
CA ILE A 105 -14.37 -4.33 1.86
C ILE A 105 -15.88 -4.16 2.13
N ASN A 106 -16.60 -3.49 1.25
CA ASN A 106 -18.05 -3.30 1.37
C ASN A 106 -18.87 -4.60 1.19
N GLU A 107 -18.32 -5.60 0.51
CA GLU A 107 -18.87 -6.96 0.43
C GLU A 107 -18.68 -7.75 1.74
N GLY A 108 -17.94 -7.21 2.71
CA GLY A 108 -17.76 -7.78 4.05
C GLY A 108 -16.42 -8.49 4.27
N TYR A 109 -15.44 -8.30 3.40
CA TYR A 109 -14.08 -8.76 3.63
C TYR A 109 -13.37 -7.82 4.61
N ASP A 110 -12.66 -8.38 5.60
CA ASP A 110 -11.87 -7.61 6.57
C ASP A 110 -10.50 -7.21 6.01
N VAL A 111 -9.95 -7.99 5.07
CA VAL A 111 -8.67 -7.76 4.42
C VAL A 111 -8.78 -8.11 2.93
N VAL A 112 -8.29 -7.21 2.08
CA VAL A 112 -8.20 -7.40 0.63
C VAL A 112 -6.75 -7.19 0.20
N SER A 113 -6.19 -8.15 -0.52
CA SER A 113 -4.82 -8.06 -1.03
C SER A 113 -4.79 -8.29 -2.54
N GLY A 114 -3.98 -7.51 -3.25
CA GLY A 114 -3.75 -7.69 -4.68
C GLY A 114 -2.90 -8.93 -4.96
N ASP A 115 -3.31 -9.74 -5.93
CA ASP A 115 -2.51 -10.86 -6.43
C ASP A 115 -1.81 -10.47 -7.74
N ARG A 116 -0.52 -10.18 -7.66
CA ARG A 116 0.31 -9.79 -8.82
C ARG A 116 0.49 -10.92 -9.83
N LEU A 117 0.29 -12.17 -9.41
CA LEU A 117 0.49 -13.35 -10.25
C LEU A 117 -0.76 -13.75 -11.03
N TYR A 118 -1.92 -13.13 -10.73
CA TYR A 118 -3.20 -13.47 -11.34
C TYR A 118 -3.21 -13.28 -12.87
N TYR A 119 -2.57 -12.22 -13.37
CA TYR A 119 -2.51 -11.89 -14.81
C TYR A 119 -1.24 -12.38 -15.52
N GLY A 120 -0.38 -13.14 -14.86
CA GLY A 120 0.75 -13.78 -15.52
C GLY A 120 2.09 -13.62 -14.79
N ALA A 121 2.98 -14.54 -15.07
CA ALA A 121 4.24 -14.72 -14.39
C ALA A 121 5.34 -13.72 -14.80
N ASP A 122 5.07 -12.79 -15.69
CA ASP A 122 6.09 -11.88 -16.24
C ASP A 122 6.44 -10.71 -15.31
N ALA A 123 5.60 -10.48 -14.29
CA ALA A 123 5.81 -9.39 -13.32
C ALA A 123 6.91 -9.69 -12.27
N MET A 124 7.43 -10.93 -12.19
CA MET A 124 8.36 -11.31 -11.13
C MET A 124 9.52 -12.17 -11.65
N PRO A 125 10.79 -11.89 -11.30
CA PRO A 125 11.92 -12.74 -11.62
C PRO A 125 11.73 -14.17 -11.13
N ALA A 126 12.24 -15.17 -11.89
CA ALA A 126 12.00 -16.59 -11.61
C ALA A 126 12.45 -17.03 -10.20
N PHE A 127 13.53 -16.45 -9.68
CA PHE A 127 14.01 -16.73 -8.32
C PHE A 127 13.03 -16.23 -7.24
N ASN A 128 12.49 -15.03 -7.40
CA ASN A 128 11.49 -14.45 -6.47
C ASN A 128 10.18 -15.25 -6.50
N ARG A 129 9.77 -15.73 -7.69
CA ARG A 129 8.60 -16.61 -7.85
C ARG A 129 8.75 -17.91 -7.06
N PHE A 130 9.93 -18.54 -7.10
CA PHE A 130 10.18 -19.75 -6.31
C PHE A 130 10.09 -19.47 -4.80
N GLY A 131 10.71 -18.38 -4.33
CA GLY A 131 10.61 -17.94 -2.94
C GLY A 131 9.16 -17.69 -2.51
N ASN A 132 8.41 -16.91 -3.30
CA ASN A 132 6.99 -16.65 -3.03
C ASN A 132 6.14 -17.91 -2.99
N ALA A 133 6.36 -18.86 -3.92
CA ALA A 133 5.63 -20.13 -3.94
C ALA A 133 5.88 -20.97 -2.67
N VAL A 134 7.11 -20.97 -2.14
CA VAL A 134 7.42 -21.65 -0.88
C VAL A 134 6.71 -20.98 0.30
N PHE A 135 6.77 -19.64 0.39
CA PHE A 135 6.08 -18.90 1.46
C PHE A 135 4.55 -19.05 1.35
N ALA A 136 3.99 -18.99 0.15
CA ALA A 136 2.56 -19.18 -0.08
C ALA A 136 2.10 -20.58 0.34
N ALA A 137 2.90 -21.62 0.05
CA ALA A 137 2.61 -22.98 0.50
C ALA A 137 2.63 -23.11 2.03
N VAL A 138 3.63 -22.53 2.69
CA VAL A 138 3.72 -22.51 4.16
C VAL A 138 2.55 -21.75 4.79
N ALA A 139 2.23 -20.56 4.27
CA ALA A 139 1.10 -19.76 4.72
C ALA A 139 -0.22 -20.52 4.56
N SER A 140 -0.44 -21.17 3.41
CA SER A 140 -1.64 -21.98 3.16
C SER A 140 -1.80 -23.13 4.15
N VAL A 141 -0.70 -23.80 4.50
CA VAL A 141 -0.72 -24.88 5.50
C VAL A 141 -1.02 -24.37 6.91
N LEU A 142 -0.47 -23.20 7.28
CA LEU A 142 -0.66 -22.62 8.60
C LEU A 142 -2.05 -22.01 8.80
N THR A 143 -2.63 -21.41 7.77
CA THR A 143 -3.93 -20.74 7.83
C THR A 143 -5.11 -21.66 7.49
N GLY A 144 -4.85 -22.75 6.78
CA GLY A 144 -5.91 -23.60 6.20
C GLY A 144 -6.59 -23.00 4.97
N GLU A 145 -6.15 -21.82 4.53
CA GLU A 145 -6.66 -21.07 3.37
C GLU A 145 -5.66 -21.13 2.21
N ARG A 146 -6.13 -21.04 0.97
CA ARG A 146 -5.24 -21.04 -0.19
C ARG A 146 -4.67 -19.65 -0.42
N VAL A 147 -3.39 -19.47 -0.11
CA VAL A 147 -2.63 -18.25 -0.35
C VAL A 147 -1.83 -18.39 -1.65
N HIS A 148 -1.91 -17.42 -2.54
CA HIS A 148 -1.24 -17.45 -3.85
C HIS A 148 0.00 -16.55 -3.88
N ASP A 149 -0.07 -15.38 -3.29
CA ASP A 149 1.02 -14.40 -3.22
C ASP A 149 1.18 -13.90 -1.77
N THR A 150 2.40 -13.99 -1.24
CA THR A 150 2.73 -13.57 0.14
C THR A 150 3.66 -12.37 0.18
N THR A 151 4.14 -11.92 -0.97
CA THR A 151 5.13 -10.83 -1.09
C THR A 151 4.53 -9.58 -1.75
N THR A 152 3.23 -9.48 -1.80
CA THR A 152 2.52 -8.26 -2.17
C THR A 152 2.58 -7.30 -0.98
N GLY A 153 2.98 -6.06 -1.21
CA GLY A 153 3.13 -5.01 -0.20
C GLY A 153 1.81 -4.44 0.25
#